data_a89063accd7cd33f311629d17bec5bd4
#
_entry.id   a89063accd7cd33f311629d17bec5bd4
#
_cell.length_a   1.000
_cell.length_b   1.000
_cell.length_c   1.000
_cell.angle_alpha   90.00
_cell.angle_beta   90.00
_cell.angle_gamma   90.00
#
_symmetry.space_group_name_H-M   'P 1'
#
loop_
_entity.id
_entity.type
_entity.pdbx_description
1 polymer ?
#
loop_
_entity_poly.entity_id
_entity_poly.type
_entity_poly.pdbx_seq_one_letter_code
_entity_poly.pdbx_strand_id
1 'polypeptide(L)'
;MAKKFKAIVRLQLEAGKANPAPPVGPALAGHGINIMAFCKEYNARTSNRQGEVLPAEITVYTDGSFTFALKTSPAAVLLRKAAKVEKGSGVPNKDKVGKVTRAQVKEIAELKMKDLNAIDLDGAMKQIEGTARSMGINVID
;
A
#
# COMPACT_ATOMS: atom_id res chain seq x y z
N MET A 1 27.98 3.30 14.29
CA MET A 1 28.16 4.12 13.08
C MET A 1 26.91 4.09 12.23
N ALA A 2 26.56 5.23 11.67
CA ALA A 2 25.43 5.29 10.73
C ALA A 2 25.80 4.53 9.44
N LYS A 3 24.91 3.67 8.99
CA LYS A 3 25.10 2.92 7.74
C LYS A 3 24.86 3.86 6.56
N LYS A 4 25.65 3.70 5.53
CA LYS A 4 25.48 4.50 4.33
C LYS A 4 24.24 4.04 3.56
N PHE A 5 23.38 4.97 3.28
CA PHE A 5 22.18 4.78 2.48
C PHE A 5 22.55 4.43 1.03
N LYS A 6 21.92 3.43 0.47
CA LYS A 6 22.10 3.01 -0.93
C LYS A 6 20.86 3.30 -1.75
N ALA A 7 19.72 2.78 -1.33
CA ALA A 7 18.48 2.92 -2.08
C ALA A 7 17.27 2.68 -1.18
N ILE A 8 16.12 3.18 -1.64
CA ILE A 8 14.81 2.85 -1.05
C ILE A 8 14.01 2.10 -2.09
N VAL A 9 13.52 0.91 -1.71
CA VAL A 9 12.66 0.08 -2.55
C VAL A 9 11.27 0.07 -1.94
N ARG A 10 10.25 0.32 -2.75
CA ARG A 10 8.85 0.28 -2.31
C ARG A 10 8.14 -0.86 -3.00
N LEU A 11 7.53 -1.74 -2.21
CA LEU A 11 6.81 -2.91 -2.70
C LEU A 11 5.43 -2.98 -2.06
N GLN A 12 4.47 -3.52 -2.80
CA GLN A 12 3.14 -3.84 -2.28
C GLN A 12 2.99 -5.35 -2.25
N LEU A 13 2.82 -5.91 -1.06
CA LEU A 13 2.75 -7.36 -0.85
C LEU A 13 1.54 -7.70 0.00
N GLU A 14 0.98 -8.88 -0.25
CA GLU A 14 -0.05 -9.42 0.64
C GLU A 14 0.57 -9.84 1.97
N ALA A 15 -0.09 -9.48 3.06
CA ALA A 15 0.37 -9.80 4.39
C ALA A 15 0.50 -11.32 4.58
N GLY A 16 1.64 -11.75 5.09
CA GLY A 16 1.91 -13.17 5.35
C GLY A 16 2.26 -13.99 4.11
N LYS A 17 2.31 -13.39 2.93
CA LYS A 17 2.54 -14.09 1.67
C LYS A 17 3.76 -13.62 0.90
N ALA A 18 4.72 -12.98 1.54
CA ALA A 18 5.96 -12.60 0.89
C ALA A 18 6.80 -13.85 0.55
N ASN A 19 7.29 -13.92 -0.67
CA ASN A 19 8.14 -15.01 -1.12
C ASN A 19 9.17 -14.48 -2.14
N PRO A 20 10.20 -15.27 -2.49
CA PRO A 20 11.23 -14.82 -3.44
C PRO A 20 10.76 -14.67 -4.88
N ALA A 21 9.55 -15.12 -5.20
CA ALA A 21 8.98 -14.96 -6.54
C ALA A 21 8.69 -13.48 -6.83
N PRO A 22 8.52 -13.08 -8.11
CA PRO A 22 8.13 -11.72 -8.42
C PRO A 22 6.87 -11.29 -7.66
N PRO A 23 6.78 -10.03 -7.21
CA PRO A 23 7.68 -8.90 -7.51
C PRO A 23 8.88 -8.76 -6.55
N VAL A 24 8.98 -9.57 -5.50
CA VAL A 24 9.99 -9.38 -4.45
C VAL A 24 11.40 -9.70 -4.95
N GLY A 25 11.56 -10.86 -5.57
CA GLY A 25 12.87 -11.31 -6.04
C GLY A 25 13.57 -10.32 -6.96
N PRO A 26 12.96 -9.97 -8.10
CA PRO A 26 13.59 -9.03 -9.04
C PRO A 26 13.82 -7.64 -8.43
N ALA A 27 12.94 -7.16 -7.57
CA ALA A 27 13.06 -5.84 -6.97
C ALA A 27 14.23 -5.76 -5.99
N LEU A 28 14.51 -6.83 -5.25
CA LEU A 28 15.54 -6.84 -4.20
C LEU A 28 16.86 -7.41 -4.67
N ALA A 29 16.85 -8.33 -5.63
CA ALA A 29 18.07 -9.01 -6.11
C ALA A 29 19.11 -8.02 -6.63
N GLY A 30 18.69 -6.97 -7.31
CA GLY A 30 19.58 -5.95 -7.85
C GLY A 30 20.28 -5.11 -6.77
N HIS A 31 19.82 -5.16 -5.54
CA HIS A 31 20.38 -4.41 -4.42
C HIS A 31 21.26 -5.27 -3.49
N GLY A 32 21.39 -6.57 -3.78
CA GLY A 32 22.25 -7.46 -2.99
C GLY A 32 21.72 -7.81 -1.61
N ILE A 33 20.41 -7.68 -1.39
CA ILE A 33 19.78 -7.98 -0.10
C ILE A 33 19.45 -9.47 -0.01
N ASN A 34 19.46 -10.01 1.21
CA ASN A 34 18.98 -11.37 1.46
C ASN A 34 17.45 -11.40 1.38
N ILE A 35 16.93 -11.88 0.26
CA ILE A 35 15.50 -11.92 -0.05
C ILE A 35 14.75 -12.81 0.94
N MET A 36 15.32 -13.96 1.29
CA MET A 36 14.67 -14.89 2.23
C MET A 36 14.53 -14.29 3.63
N ALA A 37 15.56 -13.56 4.09
CA ALA A 37 15.50 -12.87 5.38
C ALA A 37 14.40 -11.81 5.39
N PHE A 38 14.28 -11.05 4.31
CA PHE A 38 13.21 -10.05 4.16
C PHE A 38 11.82 -10.71 4.18
N CYS A 39 11.62 -11.75 3.40
CA CYS A 39 10.33 -12.45 3.32
C CYS A 39 9.92 -13.01 4.69
N LYS A 40 10.85 -13.64 5.39
CA LYS A 40 10.62 -14.21 6.72
C LYS A 40 10.22 -13.13 7.73
N GLU A 41 10.94 -12.02 7.76
CA GLU A 41 10.65 -10.92 8.68
C GLU A 41 9.34 -10.22 8.33
N TYR A 42 9.08 -9.98 7.05
CA TYR A 42 7.83 -9.39 6.59
C TYR A 42 6.64 -10.27 6.99
N ASN A 43 6.72 -11.57 6.73
CA ASN A 43 5.64 -12.50 7.07
C ASN A 43 5.41 -12.55 8.58
N ALA A 44 6.47 -12.51 9.39
CA ALA A 44 6.35 -12.49 10.84
C ALA A 44 5.64 -11.23 11.34
N ARG A 45 5.98 -10.06 10.79
CA ARG A 45 5.36 -8.79 11.19
C ARG A 45 3.93 -8.62 10.71
N THR A 46 3.55 -9.30 9.64
CA THR A 46 2.21 -9.17 9.03
C THR A 46 1.29 -10.36 9.30
N SER A 47 1.74 -11.32 10.12
CA SER A 47 0.97 -12.55 10.40
C SER A 47 -0.41 -12.28 10.99
N ASN A 48 -0.58 -11.19 11.74
CA ASN A 48 -1.86 -10.78 12.34
C ASN A 48 -2.75 -9.97 11.40
N ARG A 49 -2.30 -9.70 10.18
CA ARG A 49 -3.00 -8.87 9.19
C ARG A 49 -3.19 -9.60 7.87
N GLN A 50 -3.33 -10.90 7.91
CA GLN A 50 -3.51 -11.71 6.71
C GLN A 50 -4.73 -11.25 5.91
N GLY A 51 -4.59 -11.27 4.59
CA GLY A 51 -5.64 -10.82 3.67
C GLY A 51 -5.58 -9.35 3.32
N GLU A 52 -4.70 -8.57 3.95
CA GLU A 52 -4.48 -7.17 3.60
C GLU A 52 -3.26 -7.03 2.70
N VAL A 53 -3.31 -6.07 1.78
CA VAL A 53 -2.14 -5.67 1.01
C VAL A 53 -1.45 -4.55 1.77
N LEU A 54 -0.21 -4.77 2.16
CA LEU A 54 0.56 -3.80 2.94
C LEU A 54 1.78 -3.35 2.15
N PRO A 55 1.95 -2.04 1.90
CA PRO A 55 3.17 -1.53 1.28
C PRO A 55 4.34 -1.63 2.25
N ALA A 56 5.48 -2.09 1.75
CA ALA A 56 6.73 -2.12 2.50
C ALA A 56 7.70 -1.12 1.87
N GLU A 57 8.24 -0.22 2.66
CA GLU A 57 9.31 0.68 2.25
C GLU A 57 10.61 0.15 2.81
N ILE A 58 11.47 -0.37 1.94
CA ILE A 58 12.69 -1.06 2.32
C ILE A 58 13.86 -0.11 2.08
N THR A 59 14.60 0.22 3.13
CA THR A 59 15.82 1.02 3.03
C THR A 59 17.01 0.08 2.95
N VAL A 60 17.77 0.16 1.85
CA VAL A 60 18.94 -0.67 1.59
C VAL A 60 20.19 0.14 1.91
N TYR A 61 21.13 -0.49 2.60
CA TYR A 61 22.41 0.10 2.96
C TYR A 61 23.55 -0.52 2.15
N THR A 62 24.66 0.20 2.06
CA THR A 62 25.82 -0.22 1.23
C THR A 62 26.50 -1.50 1.72
N ASP A 63 26.30 -1.87 2.98
CA ASP A 63 26.85 -3.12 3.55
C ASP A 63 25.97 -4.35 3.26
N GLY A 64 24.89 -4.20 2.50
CA GLY A 64 23.97 -5.29 2.20
C GLY A 64 22.88 -5.49 3.25
N SER A 65 22.89 -4.71 4.32
CA SER A 65 21.82 -4.75 5.31
C SER A 65 20.60 -3.94 4.84
N PHE A 66 19.48 -4.18 5.46
CA PHE A 66 18.24 -3.46 5.14
C PHE A 66 17.40 -3.25 6.39
N THR A 67 16.56 -2.22 6.33
CA THR A 67 15.46 -2.03 7.28
C THR A 67 14.20 -1.78 6.48
N PHE A 68 13.04 -2.09 7.03
CA PHE A 68 11.80 -1.79 6.35
C PHE A 68 10.73 -1.28 7.31
N ALA A 69 9.85 -0.46 6.77
CA ALA A 69 8.68 0.05 7.47
C ALA A 69 7.43 -0.39 6.73
N LEU A 70 6.42 -0.76 7.47
CA LEU A 70 5.11 -1.12 6.91
C LEU A 70 4.20 0.09 7.00
N LYS A 71 3.46 0.32 5.92
CA LYS A 71 2.45 1.38 5.85
C LYS A 71 1.05 0.77 5.85
N THR A 72 0.03 1.61 5.94
CA THR A 72 -1.35 1.14 5.82
C THR A 72 -1.65 0.69 4.40
N SER A 73 -2.70 -0.13 4.23
CA SER A 73 -3.11 -0.62 2.91
C SER A 73 -3.29 0.53 1.92
N PRO A 74 -2.93 0.35 0.64
CA PRO A 74 -3.13 1.40 -0.37
C PRO A 74 -4.59 1.82 -0.44
N ALA A 75 -4.83 3.12 -0.65
CA ALA A 75 -6.18 3.66 -0.78
C ALA A 75 -7.00 2.93 -1.86
N ALA A 76 -6.36 2.58 -2.96
CA ALA A 76 -7.02 1.85 -4.05
C ALA A 76 -7.56 0.49 -3.60
N VAL A 77 -6.80 -0.24 -2.78
CA VAL A 77 -7.24 -1.53 -2.24
C VAL A 77 -8.43 -1.35 -1.29
N LEU A 78 -8.35 -0.36 -0.41
CA LEU A 78 -9.42 -0.07 0.55
C LEU A 78 -10.71 0.35 -0.17
N LEU A 79 -10.60 1.18 -1.21
CA LEU A 79 -11.73 1.61 -2.02
C LEU A 79 -12.37 0.46 -2.79
N ARG A 80 -11.58 -0.45 -3.35
CA ARG A 80 -12.12 -1.63 -4.03
C ARG A 80 -12.90 -2.52 -3.07
N LYS A 81 -12.39 -2.72 -1.86
CA LYS A 81 -13.10 -3.48 -0.83
C LYS A 81 -14.41 -2.79 -0.42
N ALA A 82 -14.38 -1.48 -0.22
CA ALA A 82 -15.58 -0.72 0.17
C ALA A 82 -16.63 -0.72 -0.92
N ALA A 83 -16.23 -0.60 -2.18
CA ALA A 83 -17.13 -0.62 -3.34
C ALA A 83 -17.51 -2.04 -3.78
N LYS A 84 -16.87 -3.07 -3.21
CA LYS A 84 -17.09 -4.49 -3.55
C LYS A 84 -16.82 -4.79 -5.02
N VAL A 85 -15.75 -4.20 -5.57
CA VAL A 85 -15.31 -4.45 -6.95
C VAL A 85 -13.90 -5.05 -6.93
N GLU A 86 -13.63 -5.91 -7.91
CA GLU A 86 -12.32 -6.56 -8.00
C GLU A 86 -11.27 -5.65 -8.62
N LYS A 87 -11.67 -4.80 -9.54
CA LYS A 87 -10.76 -3.96 -10.31
C LYS A 87 -11.38 -2.60 -10.60
N GLY A 88 -10.55 -1.57 -10.62
CA GLY A 88 -10.96 -0.24 -11.04
C GLY A 88 -11.19 -0.15 -12.54
N SER A 89 -11.79 0.96 -12.99
CA SER A 89 -12.09 1.19 -14.40
C SER A 89 -10.82 1.53 -15.20
N GLY A 90 -10.73 1.00 -16.41
CA GLY A 90 -9.70 1.41 -17.37
C GLY A 90 -10.00 2.77 -18.02
N VAL A 91 -11.25 3.21 -17.96
CA VAL A 91 -11.71 4.51 -18.50
C VAL A 91 -12.55 5.20 -17.43
N PRO A 92 -11.93 5.68 -16.33
CA PRO A 92 -12.67 6.11 -15.14
C PRO A 92 -13.53 7.34 -15.32
N ASN A 93 -13.27 8.17 -16.33
CA ASN A 93 -14.09 9.35 -16.61
C ASN A 93 -15.37 9.02 -17.36
N LYS A 94 -15.44 7.85 -17.99
CA LYS A 94 -16.61 7.40 -18.78
C LYS A 94 -17.30 6.22 -18.12
N ASP A 95 -16.54 5.22 -17.72
CA ASP A 95 -17.06 3.97 -17.15
C ASP A 95 -16.88 3.96 -15.65
N LYS A 96 -17.97 4.01 -14.91
CA LYS A 96 -17.95 3.88 -13.45
C LYS A 96 -18.24 2.43 -13.07
N VAL A 97 -17.39 1.86 -12.23
CA VAL A 97 -17.46 0.42 -11.88
C VAL A 97 -18.05 0.19 -10.50
N GLY A 98 -18.19 1.21 -9.69
CA GLY A 98 -18.72 1.07 -8.34
C GLY A 98 -19.01 2.41 -7.69
N LYS A 99 -19.43 2.35 -6.45
CA LYS A 99 -19.71 3.55 -5.64
C LYS A 99 -19.43 3.27 -4.17
N VAL A 100 -19.05 4.31 -3.46
CA VAL A 100 -18.81 4.29 -2.01
C VAL A 100 -19.56 5.46 -1.38
N THR A 101 -19.94 5.32 -0.12
CA THR A 101 -20.57 6.41 0.64
C THR A 101 -19.50 7.31 1.25
N ARG A 102 -19.88 8.53 1.61
CA ARG A 102 -18.96 9.43 2.31
C ARG A 102 -18.54 8.87 3.67
N ALA A 103 -19.40 8.11 4.32
CA ALA A 103 -19.05 7.43 5.58
C ALA A 103 -17.90 6.43 5.36
N GLN A 104 -17.95 5.65 4.27
CA GLN A 104 -16.87 4.73 3.91
C GLN A 104 -15.58 5.46 3.59
N VAL A 105 -15.66 6.57 2.86
CA VAL A 105 -14.50 7.43 2.56
C VAL A 105 -13.88 7.96 3.85
N LYS A 106 -14.70 8.37 4.80
CA LYS A 106 -14.25 8.85 6.11
C LYS A 106 -13.49 7.77 6.87
N GLU A 107 -14.02 6.54 6.92
CA GLU A 107 -13.34 5.41 7.56
C GLU A 107 -11.98 5.14 6.93
N ILE A 108 -11.89 5.15 5.61
CA ILE A 108 -10.63 4.95 4.88
C ILE A 108 -9.66 6.08 5.20
N ALA A 109 -10.14 7.32 5.21
CA ALA A 109 -9.32 8.49 5.53
C ALA A 109 -8.75 8.41 6.95
N GLU A 110 -9.56 7.99 7.93
CA GLU A 110 -9.11 7.80 9.30
C GLU A 110 -8.01 6.75 9.41
N LEU A 111 -8.17 5.62 8.71
CA LEU A 111 -7.17 4.56 8.69
C LEU A 111 -5.85 5.01 8.08
N LYS A 112 -5.90 5.90 7.09
CA LYS A 112 -4.70 6.35 6.37
C LYS A 112 -4.11 7.66 6.89
N MET A 113 -4.73 8.33 7.87
CA MET A 113 -4.25 9.63 8.37
C MET A 113 -2.78 9.63 8.73
N LYS A 114 -2.29 8.54 9.30
CA LYS A 114 -0.88 8.41 9.69
C LYS A 114 0.10 8.37 8.52
N ASP A 115 -0.37 8.02 7.32
CA ASP A 115 0.44 7.95 6.10
C ASP A 115 0.21 9.15 5.19
N LEU A 116 -0.81 9.96 5.46
CA LEU A 116 -1.17 11.10 4.63
C LEU A 116 -0.57 12.40 5.20
N ASN A 117 -0.35 13.35 4.33
CA ASN A 117 0.11 14.69 4.73
C ASN A 117 -1.05 15.68 4.92
N ALA A 118 -2.28 15.18 5.05
CA ALA A 118 -3.45 16.02 5.26
C ALA A 118 -3.41 16.68 6.64
N ILE A 119 -3.82 17.94 6.69
CA ILE A 119 -3.85 18.71 7.93
C ILE A 119 -5.01 18.27 8.81
N ASP A 120 -6.15 17.94 8.19
CA ASP A 120 -7.36 17.54 8.88
C ASP A 120 -8.04 16.37 8.16
N LEU A 121 -9.11 15.85 8.77
CA LEU A 121 -9.85 14.71 8.22
C LEU A 121 -10.52 15.06 6.89
N ASP A 122 -11.04 16.28 6.73
CA ASP A 122 -11.67 16.70 5.47
C ASP A 122 -10.67 16.69 4.32
N GLY A 123 -9.45 17.15 4.55
CA GLY A 123 -8.37 17.08 3.57
C GLY A 123 -8.02 15.65 3.20
N ALA A 124 -7.95 14.76 4.18
CA ALA A 124 -7.72 13.33 3.95
C ALA A 124 -8.85 12.71 3.13
N MET A 125 -10.10 13.02 3.44
CA MET A 125 -11.27 12.55 2.67
C MET A 125 -11.19 12.99 1.22
N LYS A 126 -10.79 14.23 0.96
CA LYS A 126 -10.62 14.73 -0.41
C LYS A 126 -9.57 13.95 -1.18
N GLN A 127 -8.47 13.57 -0.56
CA GLN A 127 -7.44 12.73 -1.18
C GLN A 127 -8.01 11.35 -1.56
N ILE A 128 -8.77 10.74 -0.67
CA ILE A 128 -9.41 9.45 -0.93
C ILE A 128 -10.47 9.58 -2.04
N GLU A 129 -11.27 10.63 -2.02
CA GLU A 129 -12.26 10.90 -3.07
C GLU A 129 -11.59 11.06 -4.44
N GLY A 130 -10.45 11.73 -4.51
CA GLY A 130 -9.66 11.87 -5.73
C GLY A 130 -9.16 10.53 -6.26
N THR A 131 -8.70 9.65 -5.37
CA THR A 131 -8.30 8.29 -5.73
C THR A 131 -9.48 7.48 -6.26
N ALA A 132 -10.64 7.56 -5.59
CA ALA A 132 -11.87 6.89 -6.04
C ALA A 132 -12.28 7.36 -7.43
N ARG A 133 -12.22 8.66 -7.67
CA ARG A 133 -12.53 9.25 -8.98
C ARG A 133 -11.60 8.70 -10.06
N SER A 134 -10.31 8.57 -9.78
CA SER A 134 -9.34 8.02 -10.73
C SER A 134 -9.55 6.54 -11.00
N MET A 135 -10.26 5.83 -10.12
CA MET A 135 -10.58 4.41 -10.26
C MET A 135 -11.96 4.15 -10.89
N GLY A 136 -12.73 5.19 -11.18
CA GLY A 136 -14.09 5.04 -11.68
C GLY A 136 -15.09 4.66 -10.59
N ILE A 137 -14.83 5.04 -9.36
CA ILE A 137 -15.71 4.81 -8.22
C ILE A 137 -16.36 6.15 -7.84
N ASN A 138 -17.69 6.19 -7.81
CA ASN A 138 -18.44 7.37 -7.41
C ASN A 138 -18.54 7.46 -5.89
N VAL A 139 -18.41 8.67 -5.36
CA VAL A 139 -18.66 8.94 -3.94
C VAL A 139 -20.06 9.51 -3.80
N ILE A 140 -20.88 8.86 -3.00
CA ILE A 140 -22.27 9.27 -2.76
C ILE A 140 -22.48 9.57 -1.27
N ASP A 141 -23.50 10.35 -0.97
CA ASP A 141 -23.84 10.71 0.42
C ASP A 141 -24.49 9.55 1.19
#